data_aa8f3d819a9c7b12b4db779467b90d63
#
_entry.id   aa8f3d819a9c7b12b4db779467b90d63
#
_cell.length_a   1.000
_cell.length_b   1.000
_cell.length_c   1.000
_cell.angle_alpha   90.00
_cell.angle_beta   90.00
_cell.angle_gamma   90.00
#
_symmetry.space_group_name_H-M   'P 1'
#
loop_
_entity.id
_entity.type
_entity.pdbx_description
1 polymer ?
#
loop_
_entity_poly.entity_id
_entity_poly.type
_entity_poly.pdbx_seq_one_letter_code
_entity_poly.pdbx_strand_id
1 'polypeptide(L)'
;MDCFHGSLVSARKNCPSASAQSQVIDEYLKEEILHHSIAGPFRCPPIMNLHINRFGVIPKSTPGKWRLITDLSFPLDGSVNSLIPDSAAQVKYIGIQEAIDKLIFLGAGALMAKFDIRRAYRLLPIRTADRVFLGMRWRGNYYVDLALPFGLRSAPKIFTKFADVLEFLLSRVGSITHIQHYLDDFFLVGKPNSNECQSALSTCFHLCRE
;
A
#
# COMPACT_ATOMS: atom_id res chain seq x y z
N MET A 1 14.28 2.83 -28.65
CA MET A 1 12.90 2.59 -28.16
C MET A 1 12.04 3.63 -28.84
N ASP A 2 11.29 3.22 -29.84
CA ASP A 2 10.47 4.14 -30.63
C ASP A 2 9.33 4.68 -29.78
N CYS A 3 9.15 6.01 -29.82
CA CYS A 3 8.02 6.64 -29.14
C CYS A 3 6.73 6.24 -29.86
N PHE A 4 5.73 5.77 -29.14
CA PHE A 4 4.40 5.53 -29.69
C PHE A 4 3.76 6.89 -30.08
N HIS A 5 4.02 7.35 -31.29
CA HIS A 5 3.39 8.53 -31.89
C HIS A 5 1.96 8.16 -32.28
N GLY A 6 0.98 8.60 -31.53
CA GLY A 6 -0.43 8.40 -31.91
C GLY A 6 -1.41 8.18 -30.75
N SER A 7 -0.94 8.03 -29.54
CA SER A 7 -1.83 7.91 -28.39
C SER A 7 -2.15 9.31 -27.84
N LEU A 8 -3.42 9.69 -27.84
CA LEU A 8 -3.94 10.82 -27.08
C LEU A 8 -3.82 10.50 -25.58
N VAL A 9 -2.58 10.52 -25.07
CA VAL A 9 -2.36 10.55 -23.62
C VAL A 9 -2.92 11.88 -23.15
N SER A 10 -4.10 11.87 -22.56
CA SER A 10 -4.68 13.06 -21.94
C SER A 10 -3.68 13.60 -20.93
N ALA A 11 -2.99 14.70 -21.30
CA ALA A 11 -1.97 15.32 -20.50
C ALA A 11 -2.62 16.04 -19.32
N ARG A 12 -3.02 15.27 -18.29
CA ARG A 12 -3.61 15.80 -17.06
C ARG A 12 -2.54 16.56 -16.28
N LYS A 13 -2.89 17.76 -15.82
CA LYS A 13 -2.01 18.55 -14.95
C LYS A 13 -2.02 17.95 -13.54
N ASN A 14 -0.86 17.88 -12.92
CA ASN A 14 -0.74 17.53 -11.51
C ASN A 14 -1.44 18.58 -10.62
N CYS A 15 -1.77 18.19 -9.39
CA CYS A 15 -2.36 19.12 -8.42
C CYS A 15 -1.40 20.31 -8.14
N PRO A 16 -1.89 21.49 -7.82
CA PRO A 16 -1.02 22.64 -7.47
C PRO A 16 -0.04 22.32 -6.34
N SER A 17 -0.46 21.53 -5.36
CA SER A 17 0.39 21.06 -4.25
C SER A 17 1.61 20.24 -4.72
N ALA A 18 1.51 19.54 -5.85
CA ALA A 18 2.61 18.80 -6.43
C ALA A 18 3.75 19.75 -6.89
N SER A 19 3.39 20.88 -7.50
CA SER A 19 4.36 21.87 -7.92
C SER A 19 4.96 22.61 -6.72
N ALA A 20 4.16 22.91 -5.70
CA ALA A 20 4.59 23.59 -4.49
C ALA A 20 5.56 22.71 -3.65
N GLN A 21 5.43 21.40 -3.71
CA GLN A 21 6.24 20.44 -2.96
C GLN A 21 6.96 19.45 -3.91
N SER A 22 7.58 20.00 -4.94
CA SER A 22 8.20 19.21 -6.01
C SER A 22 9.29 18.25 -5.52
N GLN A 23 10.06 18.64 -4.50
CA GLN A 23 11.12 17.83 -3.92
C GLN A 23 10.55 16.51 -3.33
N VAL A 24 9.38 16.56 -2.70
CA VAL A 24 8.71 15.36 -2.14
C VAL A 24 8.44 14.33 -3.23
N ILE A 25 8.04 14.78 -4.42
CA ILE A 25 7.80 13.88 -5.56
C ILE A 25 9.11 13.33 -6.12
N ASP A 26 10.13 14.18 -6.25
CA ASP A 26 11.44 13.75 -6.75
C ASP A 26 12.04 12.66 -5.86
N GLU A 27 12.00 12.85 -4.53
CA GLU A 27 12.50 11.88 -3.54
C GLU A 27 11.68 10.58 -3.57
N TYR A 28 10.36 10.69 -3.61
CA TYR A 28 9.47 9.53 -3.70
C TYR A 28 9.75 8.70 -4.96
N LEU A 29 9.80 9.33 -6.13
CA LEU A 29 10.06 8.61 -7.39
C LEU A 29 11.43 7.94 -7.37
N LYS A 30 12.47 8.60 -6.82
CA LYS A 30 13.80 8.02 -6.67
C LYS A 30 13.77 6.77 -5.79
N GLU A 31 13.09 6.84 -4.64
CA GLU A 31 12.96 5.72 -3.70
C GLU A 31 12.20 4.55 -4.33
N GLU A 32 11.05 4.82 -4.94
CA GLU A 32 10.20 3.78 -5.52
C GLU A 32 10.83 3.09 -6.75
N ILE A 33 11.63 3.81 -7.53
CA ILE A 33 12.43 3.23 -8.62
C ILE A 33 13.51 2.32 -8.05
N LEU A 34 14.21 2.75 -7.01
CA LEU A 34 15.23 1.93 -6.34
C LEU A 34 14.66 0.62 -5.80
N HIS A 35 13.43 0.65 -5.33
CA HIS A 35 12.70 -0.54 -4.85
C HIS A 35 11.97 -1.32 -5.95
N HIS A 36 12.14 -0.97 -7.23
CA HIS A 36 11.47 -1.60 -8.36
C HIS A 36 9.93 -1.57 -8.30
N SER A 37 9.36 -0.65 -7.51
CA SER A 37 7.92 -0.46 -7.39
C SER A 37 7.35 0.49 -8.44
N ILE A 38 8.21 1.31 -9.07
CA ILE A 38 7.90 2.20 -10.19
C ILE A 38 8.94 1.99 -11.29
N ALA A 39 8.46 1.92 -12.54
CA ALA A 39 9.31 1.96 -13.72
C ALA A 39 9.39 3.38 -14.28
N GLY A 40 10.56 3.79 -14.73
CA GLY A 40 10.86 5.10 -15.29
C GLY A 40 12.21 5.63 -14.84
N PRO A 41 12.58 6.85 -15.23
CA PRO A 41 11.86 7.77 -16.12
C PRO A 41 11.90 7.34 -17.59
N PHE A 42 10.79 7.51 -18.29
CA PHE A 42 10.69 7.34 -19.73
C PHE A 42 10.42 8.68 -20.41
N ARG A 43 11.07 8.96 -21.53
CA ARG A 43 10.83 10.20 -22.29
C ARG A 43 9.50 10.18 -23.04
N CYS A 44 8.98 8.98 -23.33
CA CYS A 44 7.72 8.73 -24.02
C CYS A 44 6.89 7.72 -23.21
N PRO A 45 5.55 7.66 -23.40
CA PRO A 45 4.73 6.63 -22.77
C PRO A 45 5.27 5.23 -23.13
N PRO A 46 5.64 4.40 -22.13
CA PRO A 46 6.19 3.06 -22.40
C PRO A 46 5.11 2.04 -22.75
N ILE A 47 3.83 2.38 -22.55
CA ILE A 47 2.67 1.53 -22.83
C ILE A 47 1.70 2.34 -23.68
N MET A 48 1.17 1.73 -24.74
CA MET A 48 0.13 2.34 -25.58
C MET A 48 -1.12 2.61 -24.76
N ASN A 49 -1.76 3.77 -24.96
CA ASN A 49 -2.95 4.22 -24.22
C ASN A 49 -2.76 4.31 -22.69
N LEU A 50 -1.53 4.58 -22.23
CA LEU A 50 -1.22 4.74 -20.82
C LEU A 50 -2.10 5.82 -20.17
N HIS A 51 -2.91 5.42 -19.20
CA HIS A 51 -3.71 6.35 -18.41
C HIS A 51 -2.82 7.11 -17.42
N ILE A 52 -2.82 8.44 -17.49
CA ILE A 52 -1.99 9.28 -16.62
C ILE A 52 -2.79 9.78 -15.45
N ASN A 53 -2.40 9.36 -14.26
CA ASN A 53 -2.92 9.84 -12.99
C ASN A 53 -2.09 11.05 -12.52
N ARG A 54 -2.71 11.94 -11.77
CA ARG A 54 -2.05 13.15 -11.29
C ARG A 54 -1.44 12.98 -9.91
N PHE A 55 -0.32 13.63 -9.68
CA PHE A 55 0.28 13.75 -8.35
C PHE A 55 -0.36 14.88 -7.55
N GLY A 56 -0.49 14.65 -6.25
CA GLY A 56 -0.74 15.64 -5.23
C GLY A 56 0.14 15.40 -4.02
N VAL A 57 0.28 16.41 -3.19
CA VAL A 57 1.03 16.33 -1.93
C VAL A 57 0.18 16.91 -0.82
N ILE A 58 0.05 16.18 0.28
CA ILE A 58 -0.71 16.59 1.45
C ILE A 58 0.19 16.56 2.70
N PRO A 59 -0.05 17.45 3.69
CA PRO A 59 0.70 17.40 4.94
C PRO A 59 0.36 16.13 5.73
N LYS A 60 1.34 15.59 6.44
CA LYS A 60 1.14 14.56 7.47
C LYS A 60 0.74 15.22 8.79
N SER A 61 0.27 14.42 9.75
CA SER A 61 0.01 14.88 11.12
C SER A 61 1.26 15.43 11.81
N THR A 62 2.45 14.95 11.43
CA THR A 62 3.73 15.50 11.91
C THR A 62 4.07 16.77 11.15
N PRO A 63 4.26 17.93 11.81
CA PRO A 63 4.63 19.18 11.16
C PRO A 63 5.88 19.04 10.28
N GLY A 64 5.86 19.68 9.12
CA GLY A 64 6.97 19.66 8.17
C GLY A 64 7.12 18.37 7.36
N LYS A 65 6.29 17.34 7.63
CA LYS A 65 6.28 16.12 6.84
C LYS A 65 5.12 16.08 5.85
N TRP A 66 5.40 15.53 4.68
CA TRP A 66 4.48 15.48 3.55
C TRP A 66 4.21 14.04 3.13
N ARG A 67 3.04 13.82 2.53
CA ARG A 67 2.68 12.55 1.90
C ARG A 67 2.33 12.81 0.45
N LEU A 68 2.98 12.09 -0.45
CA LEU A 68 2.56 12.04 -1.85
C LEU A 68 1.27 11.25 -1.97
N ILE A 69 0.40 11.71 -2.84
CA ILE A 69 -0.78 10.98 -3.30
C ILE A 69 -0.77 10.88 -4.82
N THR A 70 -1.11 9.72 -5.34
CA THR A 70 -1.49 9.53 -6.74
C THR A 70 -3.01 9.53 -6.78
N ASP A 71 -3.58 10.57 -7.42
CA ASP A 71 -5.03 10.73 -7.48
C ASP A 71 -5.62 9.83 -8.56
N LEU A 72 -6.06 8.65 -8.15
CA LEU A 72 -6.70 7.64 -8.98
C LEU A 72 -8.23 7.84 -9.10
N SER A 73 -8.77 8.92 -8.51
CA SER A 73 -10.20 9.24 -8.51
C SER A 73 -10.56 10.44 -9.38
N PHE A 74 -9.59 10.99 -10.11
CA PHE A 74 -9.82 12.12 -11.02
C PHE A 74 -9.64 11.72 -12.50
N PRO A 75 -10.54 12.22 -13.39
CA PRO A 75 -11.81 12.90 -13.12
C PRO A 75 -12.84 11.94 -12.54
N LEU A 76 -13.93 12.46 -11.94
CA LEU A 76 -14.98 11.64 -11.34
C LEU A 76 -15.50 10.57 -12.31
N ASP A 77 -15.75 10.96 -13.56
CA ASP A 77 -16.16 10.06 -14.63
C ASP A 77 -14.95 9.69 -15.51
N GLY A 78 -14.48 8.46 -15.41
CA GLY A 78 -13.35 7.94 -16.20
C GLY A 78 -12.01 7.91 -15.43
N SER A 79 -12.04 7.97 -14.12
CA SER A 79 -10.88 7.69 -13.27
C SER A 79 -10.67 6.17 -13.12
N VAL A 80 -9.47 5.77 -12.71
CA VAL A 80 -9.19 4.35 -12.41
C VAL A 80 -10.14 3.81 -11.35
N ASN A 81 -10.38 4.57 -10.29
CA ASN A 81 -11.26 4.15 -9.21
C ASN A 81 -12.75 4.08 -9.61
N SER A 82 -13.20 4.87 -10.59
CA SER A 82 -14.57 4.80 -11.08
C SER A 82 -14.86 3.52 -11.89
N LEU A 83 -13.82 2.88 -12.42
CA LEU A 83 -13.92 1.60 -13.13
C LEU A 83 -13.95 0.39 -12.19
N ILE A 84 -13.67 0.58 -10.90
CA ILE A 84 -13.63 -0.49 -9.91
C ILE A 84 -14.99 -0.62 -9.24
N PRO A 85 -15.69 -1.76 -9.40
CA PRO A 85 -17.01 -1.95 -8.79
C PRO A 85 -16.90 -2.03 -7.26
N ASP A 86 -17.99 -1.65 -6.56
CA ASP A 86 -18.04 -1.65 -5.10
C ASP A 86 -17.70 -3.02 -4.50
N SER A 87 -18.17 -4.09 -5.11
CA SER A 87 -17.88 -5.46 -4.69
C SER A 87 -16.39 -5.80 -4.68
N ALA A 88 -15.58 -5.16 -5.52
CA ALA A 88 -14.14 -5.33 -5.55
C ALA A 88 -13.39 -4.48 -4.51
N ALA A 89 -14.08 -3.52 -3.87
CA ALA A 89 -13.49 -2.60 -2.91
C ALA A 89 -13.94 -2.86 -1.45
N GLN A 90 -15.06 -3.54 -1.26
CA GLN A 90 -15.58 -3.84 0.09
C GLN A 90 -14.64 -4.77 0.85
N VAL A 91 -14.30 -4.38 2.07
CA VAL A 91 -13.49 -5.15 3.02
C VAL A 91 -14.25 -5.24 4.33
N LYS A 92 -14.27 -6.42 4.91
CA LYS A 92 -14.69 -6.62 6.29
C LYS A 92 -13.42 -6.70 7.14
N TYR A 93 -13.20 -5.70 7.95
CA TYR A 93 -12.08 -5.67 8.87
C TYR A 93 -12.42 -6.38 10.18
N ILE A 94 -11.41 -6.97 10.82
CA ILE A 94 -11.48 -7.37 12.21
C ILE A 94 -11.59 -6.09 13.05
N GLY A 95 -12.57 -6.05 13.94
CA GLY A 95 -12.81 -4.89 14.79
C GLY A 95 -11.90 -4.87 16.02
N ILE A 96 -11.84 -3.72 16.68
CA ILE A 96 -11.13 -3.59 17.95
C ILE A 96 -11.74 -4.48 19.04
N GLN A 97 -13.02 -4.86 18.90
CA GLN A 97 -13.71 -5.69 19.87
C GLN A 97 -13.06 -7.08 19.98
N GLU A 98 -12.65 -7.70 18.87
CA GLU A 98 -11.96 -8.99 18.89
C GLU A 98 -10.61 -8.91 19.62
N ALA A 99 -9.91 -7.76 19.52
CA ALA A 99 -8.68 -7.55 20.30
C ALA A 99 -8.97 -7.42 21.81
N ILE A 100 -10.03 -6.69 22.16
CA ILE A 100 -10.48 -6.53 23.55
C ILE A 100 -10.90 -7.88 24.14
N ASP A 101 -11.67 -8.67 23.39
CA ASP A 101 -12.15 -9.99 23.83
C ASP A 101 -10.98 -10.94 24.10
N LYS A 102 -9.94 -10.93 23.27
CA LYS A 102 -8.70 -11.69 23.50
C LYS A 102 -7.99 -11.26 24.78
N LEU A 103 -7.92 -9.94 25.04
CA LEU A 103 -7.31 -9.42 26.28
C LEU A 103 -8.11 -9.80 27.52
N ILE A 104 -9.43 -9.70 27.47
CA ILE A 104 -10.31 -10.11 28.56
C ILE A 104 -10.16 -11.62 28.83
N PHE A 105 -10.12 -12.43 27.77
CA PHE A 105 -9.95 -13.90 27.86
C PHE A 105 -8.62 -14.27 28.55
N LEU A 106 -7.53 -13.56 28.26
CA LEU A 106 -6.21 -13.81 28.86
C LEU A 106 -6.07 -13.23 30.27
N GLY A 107 -6.90 -12.28 30.63
CA GLY A 107 -6.98 -11.71 31.99
C GLY A 107 -6.03 -10.53 32.25
N ALA A 108 -6.13 -10.03 33.46
CA ALA A 108 -5.34 -8.87 33.91
C ALA A 108 -3.84 -9.17 33.85
N GLY A 109 -3.06 -8.22 33.29
CA GLY A 109 -1.62 -8.37 33.10
C GLY A 109 -1.23 -9.07 31.80
N ALA A 110 -2.16 -9.37 30.88
CA ALA A 110 -1.84 -9.85 29.54
C ALA A 110 -0.89 -8.89 28.82
N LEU A 111 0.10 -9.43 28.14
CA LEU A 111 1.08 -8.67 27.39
C LEU A 111 0.60 -8.47 25.94
N MET A 112 0.90 -7.30 25.39
CA MET A 112 0.56 -6.93 24.02
C MET A 112 1.82 -6.56 23.24
N ALA A 113 1.85 -6.93 21.96
CA ALA A 113 2.85 -6.44 21.03
C ALA A 113 2.17 -6.09 19.70
N LYS A 114 2.80 -5.18 18.97
CA LYS A 114 2.37 -4.76 17.64
C LYS A 114 3.57 -4.70 16.73
N PHE A 115 3.39 -5.09 15.47
CA PHE A 115 4.34 -4.81 14.41
C PHE A 115 3.59 -4.41 13.14
N ASP A 116 4.29 -3.72 12.26
CA ASP A 116 3.80 -3.14 11.02
C ASP A 116 4.54 -3.73 9.82
N ILE A 117 3.84 -3.94 8.71
CA ILE A 117 4.46 -4.40 7.47
C ILE A 117 5.02 -3.22 6.70
N ARG A 118 6.36 -3.16 6.67
CA ARG A 118 7.06 -2.11 5.93
C ARG A 118 6.68 -2.15 4.45
N ARG A 119 6.29 -0.98 3.90
CA ARG A 119 5.89 -0.80 2.51
C ARG A 119 4.60 -1.52 2.11
N ALA A 120 3.95 -2.25 3.01
CA ALA A 120 2.60 -2.82 2.87
C ALA A 120 2.15 -3.10 1.42
N TYR A 121 1.29 -2.26 0.85
CA TYR A 121 0.77 -2.42 -0.51
C TYR A 121 1.86 -2.52 -1.58
N ARG A 122 3.00 -1.86 -1.38
CA ARG A 122 4.11 -1.85 -2.34
C ARG A 122 4.85 -3.20 -2.45
N LEU A 123 4.54 -4.18 -1.60
CA LEU A 123 5.01 -5.56 -1.72
C LEU A 123 4.26 -6.35 -2.79
N LEU A 124 3.05 -5.91 -3.16
CA LEU A 124 2.18 -6.65 -4.07
C LEU A 124 2.36 -6.16 -5.51
N PRO A 125 2.83 -7.02 -6.44
CA PRO A 125 3.01 -6.62 -7.81
C PRO A 125 1.68 -6.44 -8.55
N ILE A 126 1.64 -5.46 -9.47
CA ILE A 126 0.52 -5.25 -10.38
C ILE A 126 0.69 -6.15 -11.61
N ARG A 127 -0.38 -6.83 -11.99
CA ARG A 127 -0.45 -7.61 -13.22
C ARG A 127 -0.08 -6.72 -14.42
N THR A 128 0.75 -7.22 -15.32
CA THR A 128 1.28 -6.44 -16.46
C THR A 128 0.17 -5.79 -17.28
N ALA A 129 -0.95 -6.49 -17.51
CA ALA A 129 -2.09 -5.97 -18.27
C ALA A 129 -2.77 -4.76 -17.58
N ASP A 130 -2.69 -4.63 -16.25
CA ASP A 130 -3.34 -3.54 -15.51
C ASP A 130 -2.45 -2.30 -15.36
N ARG A 131 -1.17 -2.42 -15.67
CA ARG A 131 -0.20 -1.30 -15.56
C ARG A 131 -0.54 -0.13 -16.48
N VAL A 132 -1.30 -0.38 -17.55
CA VAL A 132 -1.79 0.65 -18.46
C VAL A 132 -2.64 1.72 -17.73
N PHE A 133 -3.27 1.39 -16.62
CA PHE A 133 -4.09 2.30 -15.80
C PHE A 133 -3.29 3.12 -14.78
N LEU A 134 -2.01 2.80 -14.58
CA LEU A 134 -1.21 3.30 -13.45
C LEU A 134 -0.01 4.14 -13.89
N GLY A 135 -0.19 4.89 -14.98
CA GLY A 135 0.79 5.84 -15.46
C GLY A 135 0.78 7.13 -14.65
N MET A 136 1.94 7.79 -14.60
CA MET A 136 2.16 9.07 -13.97
C MET A 136 3.08 9.92 -14.87
N ARG A 137 2.98 11.25 -14.78
CA ARG A 137 3.85 12.17 -15.51
C ARG A 137 4.44 13.21 -14.56
N TRP A 138 5.77 13.32 -14.57
CA TRP A 138 6.47 14.30 -13.76
C TRP A 138 7.69 14.89 -14.49
N ARG A 139 7.82 16.23 -14.48
CA ARG A 139 8.91 16.96 -15.15
C ARG A 139 9.16 16.49 -16.60
N GLY A 140 8.07 16.28 -17.35
CA GLY A 140 8.15 15.84 -18.75
C GLY A 140 8.39 14.36 -18.98
N ASN A 141 8.75 13.60 -17.96
CA ASN A 141 8.96 12.15 -18.03
C ASN A 141 7.72 11.38 -17.59
N TYR A 142 7.63 10.14 -18.08
CA TYR A 142 6.57 9.18 -17.74
C TYR A 142 7.09 8.13 -16.77
N TYR A 143 6.18 7.66 -15.94
CA TYR A 143 6.42 6.61 -14.93
C TYR A 143 5.23 5.68 -14.89
N VAL A 144 5.44 4.44 -14.45
CA VAL A 144 4.39 3.42 -14.34
C VAL A 144 4.54 2.69 -13.01
N ASP A 145 3.47 2.61 -12.24
CA ASP A 145 3.44 1.77 -11.04
C ASP A 145 3.52 0.29 -11.42
N LEU A 146 4.44 -0.42 -10.78
CA LEU A 146 4.64 -1.87 -10.90
C LEU A 146 4.10 -2.63 -9.70
N ALA A 147 3.89 -1.92 -8.58
CA ALA A 147 3.37 -2.43 -7.33
C ALA A 147 2.07 -1.72 -6.95
N LEU A 148 1.27 -2.33 -6.09
CA LEU A 148 -0.05 -1.86 -5.68
C LEU A 148 0.04 -0.44 -5.10
N PRO A 149 -0.58 0.58 -5.73
CA PRO A 149 -0.46 1.96 -5.28
C PRO A 149 -1.42 2.27 -4.12
N PHE A 150 -0.98 3.19 -3.27
CA PHE A 150 -1.89 3.84 -2.33
C PHE A 150 -2.94 4.68 -3.09
N GLY A 151 -4.18 4.65 -2.60
CA GLY A 151 -5.29 5.39 -3.22
C GLY A 151 -6.08 4.58 -4.26
N LEU A 152 -5.63 3.39 -4.64
CA LEU A 152 -6.44 2.49 -5.45
C LEU A 152 -7.58 1.93 -4.59
N ARG A 153 -8.83 2.06 -5.07
CA ARG A 153 -10.04 1.70 -4.34
C ARG A 153 -10.06 0.24 -3.87
N SER A 154 -9.52 -0.68 -4.68
CA SER A 154 -9.44 -2.10 -4.35
C SER A 154 -8.20 -2.49 -3.53
N ALA A 155 -7.23 -1.59 -3.35
CA ALA A 155 -5.97 -1.91 -2.67
C ALA A 155 -6.16 -2.46 -1.24
N PRO A 156 -7.05 -1.89 -0.39
CA PRO A 156 -7.28 -2.44 0.94
C PRO A 156 -7.76 -3.89 0.90
N LYS A 157 -8.67 -4.24 -0.02
CA LYS A 157 -9.20 -5.60 -0.15
C LYS A 157 -8.13 -6.58 -0.61
N ILE A 158 -7.31 -6.17 -1.59
CA ILE A 158 -6.23 -7.00 -2.12
C ILE A 158 -5.21 -7.26 -1.01
N PHE A 159 -4.81 -6.21 -0.29
CA PHE A 159 -3.84 -6.33 0.79
C PHE A 159 -4.36 -7.14 1.98
N THR A 160 -5.64 -6.96 2.37
CA THR A 160 -6.25 -7.76 3.44
C THR A 160 -6.15 -9.25 3.14
N LYS A 161 -6.42 -9.69 1.90
CA LYS A 161 -6.25 -11.10 1.53
C LYS A 161 -4.81 -11.60 1.68
N PHE A 162 -3.83 -10.77 1.37
CA PHE A 162 -2.42 -11.09 1.61
C PHE A 162 -2.14 -11.19 3.12
N ALA A 163 -2.61 -10.24 3.90
CA ALA A 163 -2.45 -10.21 5.35
C ALA A 163 -3.17 -11.38 6.04
N ASP A 164 -4.36 -11.81 5.55
CA ASP A 164 -5.07 -13.01 6.00
C ASP A 164 -4.20 -14.27 5.83
N VAL A 165 -3.54 -14.40 4.67
CA VAL A 165 -2.64 -15.53 4.40
C VAL A 165 -1.41 -15.46 5.31
N LEU A 166 -0.85 -14.28 5.50
CA LEU A 166 0.31 -14.10 6.39
C LEU A 166 -0.07 -14.43 7.85
N GLU A 167 -1.22 -13.93 8.34
CA GLU A 167 -1.73 -14.30 9.67
C GLU A 167 -1.90 -15.80 9.82
N PHE A 168 -2.50 -16.45 8.82
CA PHE A 168 -2.66 -17.91 8.82
C PHE A 168 -1.31 -18.63 8.91
N LEU A 169 -0.31 -18.22 8.12
CA LEU A 169 1.02 -18.82 8.15
C LEU A 169 1.71 -18.60 9.49
N LEU A 170 1.69 -17.38 10.02
CA LEU A 170 2.26 -17.07 11.33
C LEU A 170 1.58 -17.87 12.45
N SER A 171 0.26 -18.02 12.39
CA SER A 171 -0.49 -18.81 13.35
C SER A 171 -0.14 -20.30 13.27
N ARG A 172 -0.02 -20.86 12.06
CA ARG A 172 0.19 -22.32 11.86
C ARG A 172 1.66 -22.72 11.95
N VAL A 173 2.53 -22.05 11.21
CA VAL A 173 3.97 -22.36 11.16
C VAL A 173 4.67 -21.83 12.40
N GLY A 174 4.34 -20.61 12.80
CA GLY A 174 4.88 -19.98 14.00
C GLY A 174 4.26 -20.46 15.31
N SER A 175 3.18 -21.27 15.25
CA SER A 175 2.41 -21.73 16.42
C SER A 175 1.94 -20.58 17.32
N ILE A 176 1.58 -19.45 16.73
CA ILE A 176 1.17 -18.24 17.44
C ILE A 176 -0.35 -18.28 17.64
N THR A 177 -0.81 -18.45 18.87
CA THR A 177 -2.23 -18.66 19.18
C THR A 177 -3.05 -17.36 19.11
N HIS A 178 -2.49 -16.24 19.54
CA HIS A 178 -3.21 -14.98 19.68
C HIS A 178 -2.58 -13.88 18.80
N ILE A 179 -2.82 -14.00 17.51
CA ILE A 179 -2.45 -13.03 16.49
C ILE A 179 -3.71 -12.56 15.77
N GLN A 180 -3.71 -11.34 15.31
CA GLN A 180 -4.70 -10.77 14.38
C GLN A 180 -4.10 -9.56 13.67
N HIS A 181 -4.71 -9.16 12.55
CA HIS A 181 -4.25 -7.98 11.83
C HIS A 181 -5.41 -7.03 11.50
N TYR A 182 -5.06 -5.76 11.33
CA TYR A 182 -5.88 -4.73 10.72
C TYR A 182 -5.04 -4.06 9.62
N LEU A 183 -5.30 -4.42 8.36
CA LEU A 183 -4.42 -4.07 7.25
C LEU A 183 -2.98 -4.54 7.52
N ASP A 184 -2.04 -3.59 7.53
CA ASP A 184 -0.60 -3.78 7.74
C ASP A 184 -0.19 -3.87 9.22
N ASP A 185 -1.08 -3.50 10.14
CA ASP A 185 -0.84 -3.57 11.57
C ASP A 185 -1.18 -4.97 12.13
N PHE A 186 -0.20 -5.69 12.62
CA PHE A 186 -0.36 -6.98 13.29
C PHE A 186 -0.32 -6.80 14.80
N PHE A 187 -1.26 -7.44 15.49
CA PHE A 187 -1.43 -7.39 16.93
C PHE A 187 -1.29 -8.77 17.54
N LEU A 188 -0.48 -8.87 18.58
CA LEU A 188 -0.15 -10.09 19.31
C LEU A 188 -0.54 -9.92 20.77
N VAL A 189 -1.05 -10.99 21.37
CA VAL A 189 -1.35 -11.02 22.80
C VAL A 189 -0.76 -12.29 23.41
N GLY A 190 -0.24 -12.19 24.63
CA GLY A 190 0.29 -13.31 25.39
C GLY A 190 -0.18 -13.29 26.84
N LYS A 191 -0.14 -14.45 27.50
CA LYS A 191 -0.55 -14.60 28.89
C LYS A 191 0.25 -13.76 29.85
N PRO A 192 -0.35 -13.33 30.98
CA PRO A 192 0.38 -12.67 32.06
C PRO A 192 1.55 -13.53 32.56
N ASN A 193 2.62 -12.88 32.97
CA ASN A 193 3.81 -13.53 33.55
C ASN A 193 4.40 -14.67 32.68
N SER A 194 4.24 -14.57 31.35
CA SER A 194 4.80 -15.53 30.37
C SER A 194 5.63 -14.83 29.33
N ASN A 195 6.45 -15.59 28.58
CA ASN A 195 7.23 -15.10 27.45
C ASN A 195 6.48 -15.25 26.12
N GLU A 196 5.20 -15.67 26.15
CA GLU A 196 4.44 -15.97 24.91
C GLU A 196 4.42 -14.83 23.92
N CYS A 197 4.08 -13.61 24.39
CA CYS A 197 4.00 -12.43 23.51
C CYS A 197 5.35 -12.08 22.89
N GLN A 198 6.43 -12.12 23.66
CA GLN A 198 7.78 -11.82 23.17
C GLN A 198 8.29 -12.89 22.21
N SER A 199 8.06 -14.16 22.52
CA SER A 199 8.42 -15.28 21.66
C SER A 199 7.65 -15.23 20.34
N ALA A 200 6.34 -14.95 20.40
CA ALA A 200 5.52 -14.75 19.22
C ALA A 200 6.04 -13.62 18.32
N LEU A 201 6.37 -12.46 18.92
CA LEU A 201 6.94 -11.33 18.16
C LEU A 201 8.27 -11.69 17.51
N SER A 202 9.16 -12.38 18.23
CA SER A 202 10.44 -12.84 17.71
C SER A 202 10.26 -13.83 16.55
N THR A 203 9.30 -14.76 16.67
CA THR A 203 8.94 -15.70 15.62
C THR A 203 8.40 -15.00 14.37
N CYS A 204 7.52 -13.99 14.55
CA CYS A 204 7.04 -13.17 13.43
C CYS A 204 8.20 -12.51 12.68
N PHE A 205 9.14 -11.88 13.39
CA PHE A 205 10.29 -11.25 12.76
C PHE A 205 11.24 -12.24 12.08
N HIS A 206 11.36 -13.43 12.58
CA HIS A 206 12.18 -14.48 11.94
C HIS A 206 11.52 -14.94 10.63
N LEU A 207 10.26 -15.33 10.67
CA LEU A 207 9.54 -15.83 9.50
C LEU A 207 9.28 -14.77 8.42
N CYS A 208 9.19 -13.49 8.78
CA CYS A 208 9.01 -12.41 7.80
C CYS A 208 10.33 -11.90 7.18
N ARG A 209 11.48 -12.41 7.59
CA ARG A 209 12.80 -12.07 6.99
C ARG A 209 13.26 -13.05 5.92
N GLU A 210 12.70 -14.26 5.90
CA GLU A 210 12.97 -15.29 4.91
C GLU A 210 12.02 -15.13 3.69
#